data_f943961fe1715e704d003933c54fa1d4
#
_entry.id   f943961fe1715e704d003933c54fa1d4
#
_cell.length_a   1.000
_cell.length_b   1.000
_cell.length_c   1.000
_cell.angle_alpha   90.00
_cell.angle_beta   90.00
_cell.angle_gamma   90.00
#
_symmetry.space_group_name_H-M   'P 1'
#
loop_
_entity.id
_entity.type
_entity.pdbx_description
1 polymer ?
#
loop_
_entity_poly.entity_id
_entity_poly.type
_entity_poly.pdbx_seq_one_letter_code
_entity_poly.pdbx_strand_id
1 'polypeptide(L)'
;CFKEQMSKFIDFSEGKALMVNNADWLLDLNYVEVLREIGPHFSVNRMLTAECYKQRMEKGLSFLEFNYMIMQAYDFYALFQKYGCNMQFGGDDQWSNMLAGTELIRRKLGEDAGAMTITLLLNSEGKKMGKTQSGAVWLDPNKTSPFDFYQYWRNVADADVLKCIRMLTFLPLEEIDK
;
A
#
# COMPACT_ATOMS: atom_id res chain seq x y z
N CYS A 1 -17.02 7.38 0.90
CA CYS A 1 -16.27 7.36 2.16
C CYS A 1 -14.76 7.50 1.95
N PHE A 2 -14.03 6.57 1.27
CA PHE A 2 -12.57 6.72 1.06
C PHE A 2 -12.23 7.95 0.23
N LYS A 3 -12.87 8.15 -0.93
CA LYS A 3 -12.62 9.29 -1.81
C LYS A 3 -12.80 10.62 -1.07
N GLU A 4 -13.84 10.75 -0.27
CA GLU A 4 -14.15 11.96 0.51
C GLU A 4 -13.04 12.28 1.53
N GLN A 5 -12.53 11.28 2.27
CA GLN A 5 -11.43 11.48 3.19
C GLN A 5 -10.13 11.85 2.47
N MET A 6 -9.83 11.16 1.37
CA MET A 6 -8.61 11.41 0.58
C MET A 6 -8.66 12.72 -0.20
N SER A 7 -9.84 13.21 -0.57
CA SER A 7 -10.01 14.51 -1.27
C SER A 7 -9.52 15.71 -0.46
N LYS A 8 -9.26 15.55 0.83
CA LYS A 8 -8.62 16.58 1.65
C LYS A 8 -7.15 16.81 1.29
N PHE A 9 -6.51 15.83 0.65
CA PHE A 9 -5.08 15.83 0.34
C PHE A 9 -4.79 15.61 -1.15
N ILE A 10 -5.74 14.99 -1.87
CA ILE A 10 -5.57 14.58 -3.26
C ILE A 10 -6.68 15.22 -4.10
N ASP A 11 -6.29 15.88 -5.18
CA ASP A 11 -7.22 16.45 -6.15
C ASP A 11 -7.70 15.37 -7.13
N PHE A 12 -8.98 15.00 -7.04
CA PHE A 12 -9.65 14.04 -7.92
C PHE A 12 -10.46 14.68 -9.05
N SER A 13 -10.21 15.96 -9.36
CA SER A 13 -10.84 16.62 -10.53
C SER A 13 -10.31 16.02 -11.84
N GLU A 14 -10.99 16.33 -12.93
CA GLU A 14 -10.64 15.82 -14.26
C GLU A 14 -9.19 16.13 -14.64
N GLY A 15 -8.49 15.12 -15.14
CA GLY A 15 -7.07 15.23 -15.53
C GLY A 15 -6.08 15.22 -14.37
N LYS A 16 -6.55 15.00 -13.13
CA LYS A 16 -5.72 14.86 -11.92
C LYS A 16 -5.65 13.40 -11.45
N ALA A 17 -5.81 13.15 -10.16
CA ALA A 17 -5.77 11.81 -9.62
C ALA A 17 -7.01 10.99 -9.99
N LEU A 18 -6.82 9.70 -10.22
CA LEU A 18 -7.89 8.74 -10.43
C LEU A 18 -8.06 7.86 -9.19
N MET A 19 -9.30 7.59 -8.81
CA MET A 19 -9.63 6.54 -7.86
C MET A 19 -10.36 5.44 -8.61
N VAL A 20 -9.75 4.27 -8.69
CA VAL A 20 -10.29 3.10 -9.37
C VAL A 20 -10.57 1.98 -8.38
N ASN A 21 -11.47 1.08 -8.74
CA ASN A 21 -11.81 -0.08 -7.93
C ASN A 21 -11.29 -1.34 -8.62
N ASN A 22 -10.46 -2.13 -7.94
CA ASN A 22 -9.94 -3.36 -8.51
C ASN A 22 -11.01 -4.44 -8.73
N ALA A 23 -12.20 -4.31 -8.13
CA ALA A 23 -13.36 -5.12 -8.47
C ALA A 23 -13.70 -5.06 -9.97
N ASP A 24 -13.41 -3.93 -10.64
CA ASP A 24 -13.70 -3.72 -12.06
C ASP A 24 -12.91 -4.64 -13.00
N TRP A 25 -11.91 -5.34 -12.50
CA TRP A 25 -11.13 -6.33 -13.27
C TRP A 25 -10.92 -7.65 -12.53
N LEU A 26 -10.98 -7.71 -11.20
CA LEU A 26 -10.78 -8.94 -10.46
C LEU A 26 -12.02 -9.83 -10.40
N LEU A 27 -13.22 -9.24 -10.32
CA LEU A 27 -14.46 -10.01 -10.16
C LEU A 27 -14.84 -10.80 -11.42
N ASP A 28 -14.49 -10.30 -12.59
CA ASP A 28 -14.79 -10.93 -13.87
C ASP A 28 -13.71 -11.93 -14.32
N LEU A 29 -12.64 -12.13 -13.52
CA LEU A 29 -11.59 -13.07 -13.87
C LEU A 29 -12.06 -14.52 -13.76
N ASN A 30 -11.89 -15.27 -14.85
CA ASN A 30 -12.06 -16.71 -14.81
C ASN A 30 -10.87 -17.35 -14.10
N TYR A 31 -11.12 -18.12 -13.04
CA TYR A 31 -10.08 -18.74 -12.24
C TYR A 31 -9.14 -19.65 -13.04
N VAL A 32 -9.70 -20.46 -13.95
CA VAL A 32 -8.91 -21.37 -14.80
C VAL A 32 -8.03 -20.59 -15.79
N GLU A 33 -8.54 -19.50 -16.32
CA GLU A 33 -7.75 -18.59 -17.19
C GLU A 33 -6.62 -17.92 -16.44
N VAL A 34 -6.86 -17.47 -15.22
CA VAL A 34 -5.79 -16.90 -14.36
C VAL A 34 -4.71 -17.94 -14.09
N LEU A 35 -5.09 -19.18 -13.76
CA LEU A 35 -4.11 -20.24 -13.55
C LEU A 35 -3.28 -20.53 -14.82
N ARG A 36 -3.88 -20.47 -16.00
CA ARG A 36 -3.22 -20.73 -17.27
C ARG A 36 -2.35 -19.58 -17.74
N GLU A 37 -2.84 -18.35 -17.64
CA GLU A 37 -2.20 -17.17 -18.25
C GLU A 37 -1.27 -16.42 -17.29
N ILE A 38 -1.58 -16.45 -16.00
CA ILE A 38 -0.84 -15.72 -14.97
C ILE A 38 0.00 -16.67 -14.13
N GLY A 39 -0.56 -17.82 -13.75
CA GLY A 39 0.10 -18.82 -12.91
C GLY A 39 1.52 -19.20 -13.34
N PRO A 40 1.81 -19.45 -14.63
CA PRO A 40 3.17 -19.82 -15.07
C PRO A 40 4.25 -18.76 -14.81
N HIS A 41 3.85 -17.51 -14.58
CA HIS A 41 4.80 -16.43 -14.26
C HIS A 41 5.22 -16.42 -12.79
N PHE A 42 4.58 -17.22 -11.93
CA PHE A 42 4.84 -17.31 -10.49
C PHE A 42 5.42 -18.68 -10.12
N SER A 43 6.59 -18.68 -9.50
CA SER A 43 7.17 -19.89 -8.93
C SER A 43 6.81 -19.97 -7.45
N VAL A 44 6.12 -21.03 -7.03
CA VAL A 44 5.77 -21.26 -5.62
C VAL A 44 7.01 -21.25 -4.74
N ASN A 45 8.08 -21.93 -5.16
CA ASN A 45 9.33 -21.96 -4.40
C ASN A 45 9.91 -20.54 -4.19
N ARG A 46 9.89 -19.70 -5.22
CA ARG A 46 10.34 -18.32 -5.12
C ARG A 46 9.42 -17.47 -4.23
N MET A 47 8.10 -17.65 -4.35
CA MET A 47 7.14 -16.95 -3.50
C MET A 47 7.37 -17.28 -2.02
N LEU A 48 7.58 -18.56 -1.68
CA LEU A 48 7.82 -18.98 -0.30
C LEU A 48 9.11 -18.44 0.30
N THR A 49 10.08 -17.98 -0.52
CA THR A 49 11.28 -17.29 -0.02
C THR A 49 11.06 -15.82 0.33
N ALA A 50 9.93 -15.25 -0.07
CA ALA A 50 9.61 -13.85 0.24
C ALA A 50 9.39 -13.67 1.75
N GLU A 51 9.90 -12.55 2.29
CA GLU A 51 9.86 -12.28 3.73
C GLU A 51 8.44 -12.22 4.29
N CYS A 52 7.49 -11.72 3.50
CA CYS A 52 6.07 -11.68 3.87
C CYS A 52 5.46 -13.06 4.12
N TYR A 53 6.00 -14.13 3.50
CA TYR A 53 5.53 -15.50 3.73
C TYR A 53 6.31 -16.21 4.82
N LYS A 54 7.63 -16.03 4.94
CA LYS A 54 8.45 -16.68 5.95
C LYS A 54 7.90 -16.50 7.36
N GLN A 55 7.56 -15.26 7.72
CA GLN A 55 7.02 -14.92 9.04
C GLN A 55 5.65 -15.58 9.32
N ARG A 56 4.89 -15.92 8.26
CA ARG A 56 3.55 -16.51 8.39
C ARG A 56 3.56 -18.03 8.34
N MET A 57 4.56 -18.64 7.69
CA MET A 57 4.64 -20.10 7.55
C MET A 57 4.66 -20.82 8.91
N GLU A 58 5.28 -20.23 9.92
CA GLU A 58 5.30 -20.78 11.29
C GLU A 58 3.92 -20.80 11.97
N LYS A 59 3.04 -19.86 11.58
CA LYS A 59 1.67 -19.72 12.14
C LYS A 59 0.60 -20.34 11.26
N GLY A 60 0.98 -20.88 10.12
CA GLY A 60 0.09 -21.34 9.07
C GLY A 60 -0.21 -20.21 8.04
N LEU A 61 -0.06 -20.55 6.77
CA LEU A 61 -0.34 -19.67 5.62
C LEU A 61 -1.55 -20.20 4.87
N SER A 62 -2.65 -19.46 4.86
CA SER A 62 -3.84 -19.84 4.12
C SER A 62 -3.63 -19.69 2.60
N PHE A 63 -4.42 -20.43 1.80
CA PHE A 63 -4.38 -20.32 0.35
C PHE A 63 -4.75 -18.91 -0.13
N LEU A 64 -5.68 -18.24 0.55
CA LEU A 64 -6.04 -16.85 0.26
C LEU A 64 -4.85 -15.90 0.47
N GLU A 65 -4.16 -16.01 1.59
CA GLU A 65 -2.99 -15.19 1.90
C GLU A 65 -1.84 -15.45 0.92
N PHE A 66 -1.66 -16.71 0.50
CA PHE A 66 -0.68 -17.07 -0.52
C PHE A 66 -1.01 -16.45 -1.88
N ASN A 67 -2.29 -16.44 -2.29
CA ASN A 67 -2.71 -15.85 -3.56
C ASN A 67 -2.77 -14.32 -3.54
N TYR A 68 -2.70 -13.68 -2.38
CA TYR A 68 -2.77 -12.21 -2.28
C TYR A 68 -1.69 -11.52 -3.11
N MET A 69 -0.46 -12.04 -3.11
CA MET A 69 0.63 -11.52 -3.95
C MET A 69 0.28 -11.56 -5.45
N ILE A 70 -0.36 -12.63 -5.90
CA ILE A 70 -0.77 -12.80 -7.32
C ILE A 70 -1.86 -11.79 -7.67
N MET A 71 -2.84 -11.61 -6.78
CA MET A 71 -3.92 -10.62 -6.99
C MET A 71 -3.37 -9.19 -7.07
N GLN A 72 -2.49 -8.81 -6.16
CA GLN A 72 -1.87 -7.48 -6.19
C GLN A 72 -0.97 -7.29 -7.42
N ALA A 73 -0.24 -8.31 -7.83
CA ALA A 73 0.55 -8.27 -9.05
C ALA A 73 -0.33 -8.10 -10.29
N TYR A 74 -1.48 -8.76 -10.31
CA TYR A 74 -2.47 -8.60 -11.39
C TYR A 74 -3.09 -7.20 -11.37
N ASP A 75 -3.37 -6.62 -10.22
CA ASP A 75 -3.82 -5.22 -10.10
C ASP A 75 -2.83 -4.27 -10.78
N PHE A 76 -1.54 -4.40 -10.48
CA PHE A 76 -0.53 -3.54 -11.11
C PHE A 76 -0.45 -3.76 -12.64
N TYR A 77 -0.51 -5.00 -13.07
CA TYR A 77 -0.57 -5.34 -14.50
C TYR A 77 -1.81 -4.72 -15.20
N ALA A 78 -2.98 -4.81 -14.58
CA ALA A 78 -4.22 -4.20 -15.10
C ALA A 78 -4.14 -2.67 -15.13
N LEU A 79 -3.60 -2.04 -14.09
CA LEU A 79 -3.39 -0.59 -14.02
C LEU A 79 -2.37 -0.10 -15.07
N PHE A 80 -1.29 -0.87 -15.29
CA PHE A 80 -0.33 -0.59 -16.35
C PHE A 80 -1.00 -0.58 -17.72
N GLN A 81 -1.78 -1.61 -18.05
CA GLN A 81 -2.44 -1.72 -19.34
C GLN A 81 -3.58 -0.70 -19.55
N LYS A 82 -4.40 -0.47 -18.51
CA LYS A 82 -5.58 0.39 -18.62
C LYS A 82 -5.27 1.89 -18.50
N TYR A 83 -4.29 2.24 -17.69
CA TYR A 83 -4.02 3.63 -17.30
C TYR A 83 -2.57 4.08 -17.52
N GLY A 84 -1.69 3.21 -18.03
CA GLY A 84 -0.28 3.52 -18.18
C GLY A 84 0.45 3.70 -16.82
N CYS A 85 -0.09 3.11 -15.76
CA CYS A 85 0.50 3.21 -14.43
C CYS A 85 1.78 2.36 -14.36
N ASN A 86 2.94 2.99 -14.39
CA ASN A 86 4.24 2.33 -14.46
C ASN A 86 5.04 2.37 -13.16
N MET A 87 4.49 2.93 -12.07
CA MET A 87 5.14 3.00 -10.77
C MET A 87 4.15 2.66 -9.65
N GLN A 88 4.53 1.76 -8.74
CA GLN A 88 3.75 1.43 -7.55
C GLN A 88 4.48 1.88 -6.29
N PHE A 89 3.72 2.49 -5.36
CA PHE A 89 4.21 2.94 -4.06
C PHE A 89 3.54 2.16 -2.94
N GLY A 90 4.27 1.87 -1.88
CA GLY A 90 3.73 1.22 -0.70
C GLY A 90 4.63 1.33 0.51
N GLY A 91 4.19 0.80 1.64
CA GLY A 91 5.06 0.62 2.81
C GLY A 91 6.07 -0.51 2.58
N ASP A 92 7.11 -0.57 3.39
CA ASP A 92 8.17 -1.59 3.28
C ASP A 92 7.61 -3.02 3.35
N ASP A 93 6.51 -3.22 4.08
CA ASP A 93 5.80 -4.50 4.17
C ASP A 93 5.18 -4.96 2.82
N GLN A 94 5.05 -4.06 1.83
CA GLN A 94 4.49 -4.33 0.51
C GLN A 94 5.54 -4.67 -0.55
N TRP A 95 6.83 -4.61 -0.21
CA TRP A 95 7.91 -4.74 -1.18
C TRP A 95 7.80 -5.98 -2.08
N SER A 96 7.64 -7.17 -1.48
CA SER A 96 7.53 -8.43 -2.22
C SER A 96 6.31 -8.46 -3.15
N ASN A 97 5.16 -7.91 -2.71
CA ASN A 97 3.95 -7.86 -3.51
C ASN A 97 4.12 -6.93 -4.72
N MET A 98 4.75 -5.76 -4.52
CA MET A 98 5.01 -4.80 -5.60
C MET A 98 5.99 -5.35 -6.63
N LEU A 99 7.08 -6.00 -6.19
CA LEU A 99 8.04 -6.64 -7.10
C LEU A 99 7.41 -7.77 -7.91
N ALA A 100 6.46 -8.51 -7.35
CA ALA A 100 5.71 -9.51 -8.08
C ALA A 100 4.94 -8.89 -9.25
N GLY A 101 4.40 -7.69 -9.09
CA GLY A 101 3.73 -6.92 -10.13
C GLY A 101 4.68 -6.42 -11.23
N THR A 102 5.82 -5.84 -10.85
CA THR A 102 6.83 -5.40 -11.83
C THR A 102 7.34 -6.58 -12.67
N GLU A 103 7.58 -7.72 -12.03
CA GLU A 103 8.03 -8.94 -12.71
C GLU A 103 6.95 -9.52 -13.63
N LEU A 104 5.68 -9.47 -13.26
CA LEU A 104 4.57 -9.90 -14.11
C LEU A 104 4.47 -9.04 -15.37
N ILE A 105 4.56 -7.71 -15.25
CA ILE A 105 4.55 -6.76 -16.36
C ILE A 105 5.72 -7.08 -17.30
N ARG A 106 6.93 -7.21 -16.77
CA ARG A 106 8.12 -7.54 -17.55
C ARG A 106 7.97 -8.86 -18.33
N ARG A 107 7.44 -9.90 -17.68
CA ARG A 107 7.31 -11.24 -18.30
C ARG A 107 6.20 -11.31 -19.34
N LYS A 108 5.09 -10.62 -19.11
CA LYS A 108 3.93 -10.69 -20.03
C LYS A 108 4.00 -9.65 -21.14
N LEU A 109 4.50 -8.46 -20.88
CA LEU A 109 4.49 -7.35 -21.83
C LEU A 109 5.88 -7.02 -22.38
N GLY A 110 6.95 -7.46 -21.74
CA GLY A 110 8.31 -7.06 -22.09
C GLY A 110 8.62 -5.61 -21.71
N GLU A 111 7.80 -5.01 -20.84
CA GLU A 111 7.88 -3.62 -20.43
C GLU A 111 8.46 -3.48 -19.02
N ASP A 112 9.01 -2.30 -18.72
CA ASP A 112 9.55 -1.99 -17.41
C ASP A 112 8.53 -1.21 -16.56
N ALA A 113 8.40 -1.62 -15.30
CA ALA A 113 7.64 -0.91 -14.28
C ALA A 113 8.46 -0.82 -12.99
N GLY A 114 8.26 0.26 -12.24
CA GLY A 114 8.98 0.55 -11.00
C GLY A 114 8.17 0.27 -9.75
N ALA A 115 8.88 0.07 -8.63
CA ALA A 115 8.30 0.02 -7.30
C ALA A 115 9.16 0.83 -6.34
N MET A 116 8.51 1.55 -5.41
CA MET A 116 9.20 2.32 -4.37
C MET A 116 8.48 2.08 -3.04
N THR A 117 9.25 1.82 -1.99
CA THR A 117 8.72 1.73 -0.63
C THR A 117 9.03 2.98 0.18
N ILE A 118 8.13 3.27 1.11
CA ILE A 118 8.28 4.29 2.12
C ILE A 118 8.27 3.58 3.47
N THR A 119 9.23 3.92 4.33
CA THR A 119 9.30 3.37 5.69
C THR A 119 7.99 3.61 6.43
N LEU A 120 7.48 2.58 7.09
CA LEU A 120 6.26 2.69 7.88
C LEU A 120 6.43 3.71 9.01
N LEU A 121 5.42 4.54 9.22
CA LEU A 121 5.37 5.46 10.34
C LEU A 121 5.09 4.67 11.62
N LEU A 122 6.17 4.35 12.34
CA LEU A 122 6.13 3.67 13.63
C LEU A 122 6.44 4.68 14.74
N ASN A 123 5.83 4.49 15.91
CA ASN A 123 6.25 5.23 17.10
C ASN A 123 7.57 4.67 17.67
N SER A 124 8.12 5.32 18.70
CA SER A 124 9.35 4.93 19.39
C SER A 124 9.31 3.52 20.00
N GLU A 125 8.13 2.96 20.22
CA GLU A 125 7.91 1.57 20.67
C GLU A 125 7.83 0.55 19.51
N GLY A 126 7.99 0.99 18.27
CA GLY A 126 7.89 0.13 17.08
C GLY A 126 6.44 -0.20 16.65
N LYS A 127 5.43 0.48 17.21
CA LYS A 127 4.01 0.27 16.85
C LYS A 127 3.61 1.23 15.72
N LYS A 128 2.76 0.73 14.78
CA LYS A 128 2.21 1.57 13.69
C LYS A 128 1.42 2.74 14.30
N MET A 129 1.75 3.96 13.89
CA MET A 129 1.02 5.17 14.28
C MET A 129 -0.37 5.22 13.61
N GLY A 130 -1.26 6.05 14.18
CA GLY A 130 -2.66 6.12 13.73
C GLY A 130 -3.57 5.03 14.28
N LYS A 131 -3.04 4.07 15.06
CA LYS A 131 -3.81 3.07 15.80
C LYS A 131 -3.68 3.33 17.29
N THR A 132 -4.79 3.53 17.97
CA THR A 132 -4.87 3.70 19.43
C THR A 132 -5.49 2.46 20.07
N GLN A 133 -5.49 2.35 21.40
CA GLN A 133 -6.18 1.27 22.12
C GLN A 133 -7.70 1.29 21.85
N SER A 134 -8.27 2.46 21.55
CA SER A 134 -9.67 2.67 21.21
C SER A 134 -10.00 2.54 19.70
N GLY A 135 -9.02 2.24 18.86
CA GLY A 135 -9.20 2.09 17.41
C GLY A 135 -8.27 2.97 16.57
N ALA A 136 -8.65 3.23 15.33
CA ALA A 136 -7.88 4.07 14.41
C ALA A 136 -8.23 5.56 14.57
N VAL A 137 -7.26 6.43 14.30
CA VAL A 137 -7.49 7.87 14.13
C VAL A 137 -7.93 8.12 12.68
N TRP A 138 -9.15 8.61 12.50
CA TRP A 138 -9.78 8.77 11.20
C TRP A 138 -9.70 10.20 10.69
N LEU A 139 -9.64 10.36 9.38
CA LEU A 139 -9.81 11.65 8.68
C LEU A 139 -11.30 12.05 8.56
N ASP A 140 -12.21 11.16 8.91
CA ASP A 140 -13.65 11.38 8.97
C ASP A 140 -14.02 12.02 10.31
N PRO A 141 -14.54 13.28 10.33
CA PRO A 141 -14.86 13.99 11.56
C PRO A 141 -16.00 13.37 12.36
N ASN A 142 -16.80 12.49 11.73
CA ASN A 142 -17.85 11.74 12.42
C ASN A 142 -17.30 10.53 13.20
N LYS A 143 -16.07 10.11 12.90
CA LYS A 143 -15.41 8.98 13.56
C LYS A 143 -14.32 9.41 14.54
N THR A 144 -13.58 10.44 14.19
CA THR A 144 -12.60 11.10 15.06
C THR A 144 -12.86 12.59 14.98
N SER A 145 -13.28 13.20 16.10
CA SER A 145 -13.57 14.63 16.10
C SER A 145 -12.32 15.44 15.74
N PRO A 146 -12.45 16.66 15.18
CA PRO A 146 -11.30 17.53 14.93
C PRO A 146 -10.47 17.80 16.19
N PHE A 147 -11.12 17.88 17.36
CA PHE A 147 -10.44 18.05 18.65
C PHE A 147 -9.60 16.80 18.99
N ASP A 148 -10.17 15.60 18.88
CA ASP A 148 -9.46 14.36 19.18
C ASP A 148 -8.32 14.10 18.19
N PHE A 149 -8.53 14.45 16.92
CA PHE A 149 -7.49 14.40 15.90
C PHE A 149 -6.31 15.33 16.23
N TYR A 150 -6.62 16.58 16.63
CA TYR A 150 -5.60 17.53 17.07
C TYR A 150 -4.88 17.03 18.32
N GLN A 151 -5.61 16.54 19.32
CA GLN A 151 -5.03 16.04 20.58
C GLN A 151 -4.15 14.81 20.35
N TYR A 152 -4.50 13.94 19.42
CA TYR A 152 -3.66 12.80 19.05
C TYR A 152 -2.27 13.26 18.60
N TRP A 153 -2.20 14.20 17.66
CA TRP A 153 -0.93 14.70 17.15
C TRP A 153 -0.17 15.56 18.16
N ARG A 154 -0.87 16.34 18.97
CA ARG A 154 -0.26 17.13 20.02
C ARG A 154 0.38 16.27 21.12
N ASN A 155 -0.14 15.09 21.37
CA ASN A 155 0.34 14.16 22.39
C ASN A 155 1.31 13.11 21.86
N VAL A 156 1.83 13.28 20.65
CA VAL A 156 2.92 12.45 20.13
C VAL A 156 4.15 12.61 21.02
N ALA A 157 4.83 11.51 21.31
CA ALA A 157 6.04 11.53 22.13
C ALA A 157 7.13 12.40 21.47
N ASP A 158 7.86 13.15 22.26
CA ASP A 158 8.92 14.07 21.77
C ASP A 158 9.92 13.38 20.84
N ALA A 159 10.27 12.13 21.14
CA ALA A 159 11.15 11.31 20.32
C ALA A 159 10.60 11.01 18.89
N ASP A 160 9.29 11.15 18.69
CA ASP A 160 8.62 10.86 17.41
C ASP A 160 8.29 12.13 16.62
N VAL A 161 8.37 13.31 17.23
CA VAL A 161 7.92 14.59 16.63
C VAL A 161 8.62 14.86 15.31
N LEU A 162 9.95 14.87 15.28
CA LEU A 162 10.72 15.18 14.06
C LEU A 162 10.42 14.21 12.92
N LYS A 163 10.28 12.90 13.24
CA LYS A 163 9.88 11.89 12.24
C LYS A 163 8.49 12.17 11.67
N CYS A 164 7.53 12.48 12.53
CA CYS A 164 6.17 12.82 12.09
C CYS A 164 6.15 14.07 11.21
N ILE A 165 6.85 15.13 11.59
CA ILE A 165 6.90 16.37 10.81
C ILE A 165 7.52 16.11 9.42
N ARG A 166 8.65 15.40 9.36
CA ARG A 166 9.31 15.05 8.10
C ARG A 166 8.45 14.21 7.16
N MET A 167 7.66 13.29 7.71
CA MET A 167 6.85 12.36 6.90
C MET A 167 5.46 12.89 6.54
N LEU A 168 4.89 13.78 7.34
CA LEU A 168 3.48 14.19 7.23
C LEU A 168 3.28 15.65 6.84
N THR A 169 4.36 16.41 6.67
CA THR A 169 4.27 17.82 6.27
C THR A 169 5.08 18.07 5.00
N PHE A 170 4.83 19.23 4.37
CA PHE A 170 5.58 19.73 3.22
C PHE A 170 6.55 20.85 3.62
N LEU A 171 6.88 20.95 4.91
CA LEU A 171 7.86 21.92 5.39
C LEU A 171 9.25 21.61 4.81
N PRO A 172 10.04 22.62 4.44
CA PRO A 172 11.43 22.43 4.05
C PRO A 172 12.24 21.75 5.18
N LEU A 173 13.10 20.79 4.81
CA LEU A 173 13.91 20.07 5.81
C LEU A 173 14.76 21.03 6.68
N GLU A 174 15.28 22.10 6.09
CA GLU A 174 16.04 23.14 6.81
C GLU A 174 15.22 23.88 7.87
N GLU A 175 13.90 23.93 7.73
CA GLU A 175 12.99 24.51 8.71
C GLU A 175 12.65 23.51 9.81
N ILE A 176 12.55 22.23 9.48
CA ILE A 176 12.26 21.15 10.42
C ILE A 176 13.46 20.89 11.36
N ASP A 177 14.69 21.08 10.86
CA ASP A 177 15.92 20.77 11.59
C ASP A 177 16.42 21.93 12.47
N LYS A 178 15.68 23.05 12.53
CA LYS A 178 15.94 24.19 13.45
C LYS A 178 15.26 24.00 14.79
#